data_868466e95c7cb28d06321b7e1dbc3c93
#
_entry.id   868466e95c7cb28d06321b7e1dbc3c93
#
_cell.length_a   1.000
_cell.length_b   1.000
_cell.length_c   1.000
_cell.angle_alpha   90.00
_cell.angle_beta   90.00
_cell.angle_gamma   90.00
#
_symmetry.space_group_name_H-M   'P 1'
#
loop_
_entity.id
_entity.type
_entity.pdbx_description
1 polymer ?
#
loop_
_entity_poly.entity_id
_entity_poly.type
_entity_poly.pdbx_seq_one_letter_code
_entity_poly.pdbx_strand_id
1 'polypeptide(L)' 'AKAYSEMKPKEAAAIFEAMTDNLELAARILGIMEAEDRGKILGVMDPEIAAKITKIMDPES' A
#
# COMPACT_ATOMS: atom_id res chain seq x y z
N ALA A 1 -10.97 3.84 -3.49
CA ALA A 1 -10.07 2.69 -3.46
C ALA A 1 -10.75 1.36 -3.73
N LYS A 2 -12.01 1.41 -4.18
CA LYS A 2 -12.73 0.17 -4.43
C LYS A 2 -12.06 -0.64 -5.54
N ALA A 3 -11.51 0.05 -6.54
CA ALA A 3 -10.84 -0.65 -7.64
C ALA A 3 -9.67 -1.48 -7.13
N TYR A 4 -8.92 -0.94 -6.17
CA TYR A 4 -7.78 -1.66 -5.62
C TYR A 4 -8.24 -2.79 -4.70
N SER A 5 -9.36 -2.60 -4.02
CA SER A 5 -9.90 -3.64 -3.14
C SER A 5 -10.34 -4.86 -3.94
N GLU A 6 -10.76 -4.67 -5.19
CA GLU A 6 -11.22 -5.77 -6.02
C GLU A 6 -10.09 -6.46 -6.76
N MET A 7 -8.89 -5.93 -6.69
CA MET A 7 -7.73 -6.56 -7.30
C MET A 7 -7.16 -7.62 -6.37
N LYS A 8 -6.43 -8.57 -6.97
CA LYS A 8 -5.68 -9.49 -6.15
C LYS A 8 -4.58 -8.72 -5.41
N PRO A 9 -4.34 -9.05 -4.13
CA PRO A 9 -3.34 -8.28 -3.36
C PRO A 9 -1.98 -8.21 -4.04
N LYS A 10 -1.54 -9.27 -4.68
CA LYS A 10 -0.24 -9.27 -5.37
C LYS A 10 -0.23 -8.27 -6.53
N GLU A 11 -1.34 -8.16 -7.24
CA GLU A 11 -1.42 -7.24 -8.36
C GLU A 11 -1.41 -5.80 -7.88
N ALA A 12 -2.16 -5.52 -6.83
CA ALA A 12 -2.18 -4.18 -6.26
C ALA A 12 -0.82 -3.82 -5.68
N ALA A 13 -0.17 -4.78 -5.02
CA ALA A 13 1.15 -4.55 -4.46
C ALA A 13 2.16 -4.20 -5.54
N ALA A 14 2.07 -4.86 -6.71
CA ALA A 14 2.99 -4.57 -7.80
C ALA A 14 2.82 -3.14 -8.30
N ILE A 15 1.58 -2.66 -8.34
CA ILE A 15 1.32 -1.29 -8.77
C ILE A 15 1.94 -0.31 -7.79
N PHE A 16 1.72 -0.53 -6.48
CA PHE A 16 2.28 0.37 -5.47
C PHE A 16 3.79 0.32 -5.45
N GLU A 17 4.38 -0.85 -5.69
CA GLU A 17 5.83 -0.98 -5.73
C GLU A 17 6.42 -0.23 -6.93
N ALA A 18 5.66 -0.09 -8.00
CA ALA A 18 6.12 0.66 -9.16
C ALA A 18 6.05 2.17 -8.94
N MET A 19 5.40 2.61 -7.86
CA MET A 19 5.25 4.04 -7.54
C MET A 19 6.34 4.54 -6.62
N THR A 20 7.57 4.07 -6.83
CA THR A 20 8.67 4.41 -5.93
C THR A 20 9.01 5.89 -5.92
N ASP A 21 8.67 6.61 -6.99
CA ASP A 21 8.89 8.05 -7.04
C ASP A 21 7.73 8.84 -6.44
N ASN A 22 6.68 8.17 -5.97
CA ASN A 22 5.53 8.86 -5.38
C ASN A 22 4.84 7.96 -4.36
N LEU A 23 5.58 7.57 -3.34
CA LEU A 23 5.04 6.70 -2.31
C LEU A 23 3.98 7.37 -1.47
N GLU A 24 3.95 8.71 -1.46
CA GLU A 24 2.90 9.42 -0.75
C GLU A 24 1.53 9.14 -1.37
N LEU A 25 1.47 9.06 -2.69
CA LEU A 25 0.22 8.72 -3.35
C LEU A 25 -0.20 7.29 -3.01
N ALA A 26 0.76 6.37 -3.03
CA ALA A 26 0.48 4.98 -2.66
C ALA A 26 -0.05 4.91 -1.22
N ALA A 27 0.57 5.65 -0.32
CA ALA A 27 0.14 5.67 1.08
C ALA A 27 -1.27 6.24 1.21
N ARG A 28 -1.57 7.26 0.43
CA ARG A 28 -2.89 7.88 0.48
C ARG A 28 -3.97 6.90 -0.01
N ILE A 29 -3.69 6.20 -1.10
CA ILE A 29 -4.64 5.22 -1.62
C ILE A 29 -4.86 4.10 -0.60
N LEU A 30 -3.77 3.57 -0.05
CA LEU A 30 -3.87 2.51 0.95
C LEU A 30 -4.60 2.99 2.20
N GLY A 31 -4.41 4.26 2.55
CA GLY A 31 -5.02 4.81 3.75
C GLY A 31 -6.53 4.89 3.69
N ILE A 32 -7.12 4.99 2.49
CA ILE A 32 -8.58 5.04 2.37
C ILE A 32 -9.18 3.68 2.12
N MET A 33 -8.36 2.63 2.02
CA MET A 33 -8.87 1.28 1.90
C MET A 33 -9.22 0.72 3.27
N GLU A 34 -10.06 -0.32 3.26
CA GLU A 34 -10.37 -1.01 4.50
C GLU A 34 -9.11 -1.70 5.04
N ALA A 35 -9.03 -1.77 6.37
CA ALA A 35 -7.83 -2.29 7.02
C ALA A 35 -7.49 -3.71 6.56
N GLU A 36 -8.52 -4.53 6.33
CA GLU A 36 -8.29 -5.91 5.90
C GLU A 36 -7.60 -5.96 4.55
N ASP A 37 -8.11 -5.19 3.59
CA ASP A 37 -7.52 -5.16 2.26
C ASP A 37 -6.13 -4.56 2.27
N ARG A 38 -5.96 -3.48 3.02
CA ARG A 38 -4.66 -2.84 3.15
C ARG A 38 -3.62 -3.79 3.71
N GLY A 39 -4.00 -4.55 4.73
CA GLY A 39 -3.09 -5.51 5.34
C GLY A 39 -2.67 -6.60 4.38
N LYS A 40 -3.61 -7.09 3.57
CA LYS A 40 -3.29 -8.12 2.60
C LYS A 40 -2.28 -7.63 1.56
N ILE A 41 -2.46 -6.39 1.12
CA ILE A 41 -1.55 -5.81 0.12
C ILE A 41 -0.18 -5.59 0.72
N LEU A 42 -0.11 -4.98 1.90
CA LEU A 42 1.16 -4.73 2.55
C LEU A 42 1.88 -6.03 2.90
N GLY A 43 1.11 -7.08 3.20
CA GLY A 43 1.69 -8.35 3.58
C GLY A 43 2.40 -9.07 2.45
N VAL A 44 2.02 -8.81 1.19
CA VAL A 44 2.68 -9.44 0.03
C VAL A 44 3.63 -8.49 -0.68
N MET A 45 3.77 -7.27 -0.18
CA MET A 45 4.62 -6.26 -0.78
C MET A 45 6.07 -6.43 -0.34
N ASP A 46 6.99 -5.90 -1.14
CA ASP A 46 8.39 -5.82 -0.72
C ASP A 46 8.47 -5.17 0.66
N PRO A 47 9.11 -5.82 1.66
CA PRO A 47 9.08 -5.28 3.03
C PRO A 47 9.66 -3.89 3.15
N GLU A 48 10.68 -3.59 2.35
CA GLU A 48 11.33 -2.28 2.43
C GLU A 48 10.38 -1.18 1.98
N ILE A 49 9.66 -1.45 0.90
CA ILE A 49 8.70 -0.47 0.37
C ILE A 49 7.50 -0.38 1.29
N ALA A 50 7.03 -1.52 1.80
CA ALA A 50 5.92 -1.51 2.74
C ALA A 50 6.26 -0.70 3.98
N ALA A 51 7.48 -0.81 4.47
CA ALA A 51 7.92 -0.04 5.64
C ALA A 51 7.91 1.45 5.35
N LYS A 52 8.37 1.85 4.16
CA LYS A 52 8.38 3.27 3.79
C LYS A 52 6.97 3.81 3.72
N ILE A 53 6.06 3.06 3.12
CA ILE A 53 4.67 3.48 3.01
C ILE A 53 4.03 3.58 4.41
N THR A 54 4.31 2.60 5.26
CA THR A 54 3.76 2.60 6.61
C THR A 54 4.22 3.83 7.39
N LYS A 55 5.48 4.22 7.23
CA LYS A 55 5.99 5.40 7.92
C LYS A 55 5.33 6.68 7.41
N ILE A 56 4.97 6.72 6.13
CA ILE A 56 4.25 7.87 5.61
C ILE A 56 2.86 7.94 6.21
N MET A 57 2.19 6.80 6.33
CA MET A 57 0.85 6.75 6.89
C MET A 57 0.83 7.05 8.38
N ASP A 58 1.87 6.62 9.09
CA ASP A 58 1.95 6.78 10.55
C ASP A 58 3.39 7.13 10.93
N PRO A 59 3.75 8.42 10.80
CA PRO A 59 5.14 8.83 11.01
C PRO A 59 5.67 8.55 12.41
N GLU A 60 4.77 8.35 13.37
CA GLU A 60 5.17 8.16 14.76
C GLU A 60 5.30 6.70 15.16
N SER A 61 5.01 5.77 14.27
CA SER A 61 5.13 4.36 14.63
C SER A 61 6.52 3.80 14.30
#